data_5915011978647a519dab706bc6c3f1ee
#
_entry.id   5915011978647a519dab706bc6c3f1ee
#
_cell.length_a   1.000
_cell.length_b   1.000
_cell.length_c   1.000
_cell.angle_alpha   90.00
_cell.angle_beta   90.00
_cell.angle_gamma   90.00
#
_symmetry.space_group_name_H-M   'P 1'
#
loop_
_entity.id
_entity.type
_entity.pdbx_description
1 polymer ?
#
loop_
_entity_poly.entity_id
_entity_poly.type
_entity_poly.pdbx_seq_one_letter_code
_entity_poly.pdbx_strand_id
1 'polypeptide(L)'
;MAIRDRINVYVLITVTSVVLAGAGLGLGFYTFVYAKGASYLSNQPEACANCHVMREVLQDWQTGDHHHTAVCNDCHVPQDALAKWVVKAANGLHHSYAFTFTNTPVTIRAGYLSRSIVQSNCLRCHGNLMPSHLEYSAGANQQQPCVTCHTQVGHIH
;
A
#
# COMPACT_ATOMS: atom_id res chain seq x y z
N MET A 1 40.93 -31.96 16.37
CA MET A 1 40.34 -31.55 15.10
C MET A 1 41.47 -30.98 14.24
N ALA A 2 41.82 -31.63 13.14
CA ALA A 2 42.94 -31.23 12.29
C ALA A 2 42.64 -29.90 11.57
N ILE A 3 43.66 -29.11 11.24
CA ILE A 3 43.52 -27.80 10.52
C ILE A 3 42.69 -28.00 9.24
N ARG A 4 42.89 -29.13 8.53
CA ARG A 4 42.16 -29.47 7.32
C ARG A 4 40.63 -29.60 7.56
N ASP A 5 40.21 -30.18 8.71
CA ASP A 5 38.80 -30.30 9.03
C ASP A 5 38.14 -28.94 9.27
N ARG A 6 38.84 -28.03 9.92
CA ARG A 6 38.37 -26.66 10.11
C ARG A 6 38.21 -25.93 8.78
N ILE A 7 39.22 -26.00 7.88
CA ILE A 7 39.15 -25.39 6.55
C ILE A 7 37.96 -25.94 5.77
N ASN A 8 37.72 -27.27 5.77
CA ASN A 8 36.59 -27.86 5.09
C ASN A 8 35.26 -27.40 5.65
N VAL A 9 35.12 -27.20 6.96
CA VAL A 9 33.91 -26.67 7.59
C VAL A 9 33.68 -25.21 7.19
N TYR A 10 34.70 -24.36 7.19
CA TYR A 10 34.54 -22.97 6.74
C TYR A 10 34.15 -22.87 5.27
N VAL A 11 34.79 -23.67 4.41
CA VAL A 11 34.43 -23.73 2.98
C VAL A 11 32.99 -24.15 2.79
N LEU A 12 32.55 -25.20 3.50
CA LEU A 12 31.17 -25.68 3.44
C LEU A 12 30.18 -24.60 3.88
N ILE A 13 30.43 -23.94 5.02
CA ILE A 13 29.58 -22.86 5.52
C ILE A 13 29.50 -21.71 4.50
N THR A 14 30.65 -21.29 3.97
CA THR A 14 30.70 -20.19 3.00
C THR A 14 29.92 -20.53 1.73
N VAL A 15 30.16 -21.71 1.15
CA VAL A 15 29.45 -22.16 -0.06
C VAL A 15 27.94 -22.26 0.20
N THR A 16 27.54 -22.86 1.32
CA THR A 16 26.11 -22.97 1.68
C THR A 16 25.48 -21.58 1.84
N SER A 17 26.17 -20.66 2.53
CA SER A 17 25.67 -19.28 2.73
C SER A 17 25.52 -18.54 1.40
N VAL A 18 26.49 -18.66 0.49
CA VAL A 18 26.42 -18.04 -0.84
C VAL A 18 25.28 -18.61 -1.67
N VAL A 19 25.11 -19.95 -1.64
CA VAL A 19 24.01 -20.61 -2.37
C VAL A 19 22.64 -20.18 -1.82
N LEU A 20 22.49 -20.15 -0.48
CA LEU A 20 21.24 -19.72 0.13
C LEU A 20 20.94 -18.24 -0.14
N ALA A 21 21.95 -17.39 -0.05
CA ALA A 21 21.80 -15.95 -0.38
C ALA A 21 21.44 -15.77 -1.86
N GLY A 22 22.13 -16.47 -2.77
CA GLY A 22 21.83 -16.41 -4.20
C GLY A 22 20.43 -16.92 -4.54
N ALA A 23 20.00 -18.02 -3.94
CA ALA A 23 18.66 -18.55 -4.10
C ALA A 23 17.60 -17.59 -3.55
N GLY A 24 17.83 -16.99 -2.37
CA GLY A 24 16.94 -16.01 -1.77
C GLY A 24 16.79 -14.75 -2.62
N LEU A 25 17.89 -14.20 -3.11
CA LEU A 25 17.88 -13.04 -4.00
C LEU A 25 17.21 -13.34 -5.34
N GLY A 26 17.52 -14.50 -5.93
CA GLY A 26 16.93 -14.94 -7.21
C GLY A 26 15.42 -15.13 -7.09
N LEU A 27 14.96 -15.83 -6.04
CA LEU A 27 13.55 -16.04 -5.77
C LEU A 27 12.83 -14.73 -5.46
N GLY A 28 13.45 -13.85 -4.66
CA GLY A 28 12.90 -12.54 -4.36
C GLY A 28 12.75 -11.67 -5.62
N PHE A 29 13.77 -11.63 -6.48
CA PHE A 29 13.70 -10.91 -7.75
C PHE A 29 12.63 -11.49 -8.68
N TYR A 30 12.60 -12.82 -8.84
CA TYR A 30 11.57 -13.50 -9.62
C TYR A 30 10.17 -13.16 -9.12
N THR A 31 9.95 -13.25 -7.80
CA THR A 31 8.64 -12.93 -7.20
C THR A 31 8.27 -11.46 -7.41
N PHE A 32 9.22 -10.54 -7.26
CA PHE A 32 9.01 -9.11 -7.51
C PHE A 32 8.57 -8.85 -8.95
N VAL A 33 9.24 -9.45 -9.93
CA VAL A 33 8.88 -9.30 -11.36
C VAL A 33 7.52 -9.96 -11.64
N TYR A 34 7.30 -11.18 -11.16
CA TYR A 34 6.06 -11.92 -11.35
C TYR A 34 4.85 -11.20 -10.76
N ALA A 35 4.99 -10.67 -9.55
CA ALA A 35 3.96 -9.88 -8.87
C ALA A 35 3.82 -8.45 -9.42
N LYS A 36 4.55 -8.09 -10.49
CA LYS A 36 4.58 -6.74 -11.04
C LYS A 36 4.89 -5.66 -9.98
N GLY A 37 5.87 -5.93 -9.11
CA GLY A 37 6.23 -5.05 -7.99
C GLY A 37 6.52 -3.61 -8.41
N ALA A 38 7.08 -3.40 -9.62
CA ALA A 38 7.31 -2.07 -10.19
C ALA A 38 6.01 -1.24 -10.38
N SER A 39 4.83 -1.87 -10.39
CA SER A 39 3.55 -1.15 -10.48
C SER A 39 3.31 -0.20 -9.30
N TYR A 40 3.90 -0.47 -8.14
CA TYR A 40 3.86 0.45 -7.01
C TYR A 40 4.52 1.81 -7.27
N LEU A 41 5.38 1.90 -8.28
CA LEU A 41 5.97 3.18 -8.71
C LEU A 41 4.99 4.00 -9.55
N SER A 42 3.99 3.36 -10.16
CA SER A 42 2.98 4.01 -10.97
C SER A 42 1.91 4.72 -10.14
N ASN A 43 1.25 5.71 -10.75
CA ASN A 43 0.00 6.31 -10.24
C ASN A 43 -1.23 5.84 -11.02
N GLN A 44 -1.04 4.99 -12.01
CA GLN A 44 -2.15 4.46 -12.82
C GLN A 44 -3.08 3.59 -11.96
N PRO A 45 -4.41 3.81 -12.00
CA PRO A 45 -5.35 3.02 -11.22
C PRO A 45 -5.28 1.51 -11.50
N GLU A 46 -4.99 1.13 -12.74
CA GLU A 46 -4.85 -0.25 -13.19
C GLU A 46 -3.71 -0.98 -12.47
N ALA A 47 -2.68 -0.24 -12.03
CA ALA A 47 -1.58 -0.81 -11.26
C ALA A 47 -2.05 -1.36 -9.91
N CYS A 48 -3.05 -0.77 -9.29
CA CYS A 48 -3.67 -1.26 -8.06
C CYS A 48 -4.46 -2.54 -8.30
N ALA A 49 -5.08 -2.69 -9.48
CA ALA A 49 -5.87 -3.84 -9.85
C ALA A 49 -5.06 -5.05 -10.37
N ASN A 50 -3.72 -5.02 -10.28
CA ASN A 50 -2.87 -6.20 -10.49
C ASN A 50 -3.26 -7.34 -9.53
N CYS A 51 -3.70 -7.01 -8.31
CA CYS A 51 -4.30 -7.96 -7.40
C CYS A 51 -5.79 -8.12 -7.75
N HIS A 52 -6.23 -9.37 -7.99
CA HIS A 52 -7.61 -9.65 -8.42
C HIS A 52 -8.66 -9.13 -7.43
N VAL A 53 -8.35 -9.10 -6.13
CA VAL A 53 -9.23 -8.60 -5.07
C VAL A 53 -9.53 -7.08 -5.21
N MET A 54 -8.70 -6.33 -5.94
CA MET A 54 -8.87 -4.89 -6.18
C MET A 54 -9.62 -4.57 -7.48
N ARG A 55 -10.04 -5.58 -8.24
CA ARG A 55 -10.71 -5.35 -9.54
C ARG A 55 -12.11 -4.76 -9.38
N GLU A 56 -12.85 -5.22 -8.39
CA GLU A 56 -14.17 -4.65 -8.07
C GLU A 56 -14.03 -3.20 -7.62
N VAL A 57 -13.06 -2.93 -6.74
CA VAL A 57 -12.75 -1.56 -6.29
C VAL A 57 -12.38 -0.63 -7.46
N LEU A 58 -11.63 -1.14 -8.45
CA LEU A 58 -11.32 -0.37 -9.67
C LEU A 58 -12.59 -0.09 -10.49
N GLN A 59 -13.48 -1.08 -10.67
CA GLN A 59 -14.74 -0.91 -11.40
C GLN A 59 -15.63 0.13 -10.71
N ASP A 60 -15.79 0.04 -9.39
CA ASP A 60 -16.56 1.00 -8.61
C ASP A 60 -16.01 2.42 -8.76
N TRP A 61 -14.66 2.58 -8.68
CA TRP A 61 -14.02 3.88 -8.90
C TRP A 61 -14.27 4.40 -10.32
N GLN A 62 -14.22 3.55 -11.36
CA GLN A 62 -14.47 3.94 -12.75
C GLN A 62 -15.89 4.46 -12.99
N THR A 63 -16.85 4.02 -12.19
CA THR A 63 -18.25 4.48 -12.25
C THR A 63 -18.56 5.61 -11.26
N GLY A 64 -17.62 5.91 -10.37
CA GLY A 64 -17.77 6.94 -9.34
C GLY A 64 -17.50 8.36 -9.86
N ASP A 65 -17.96 9.36 -9.12
CA ASP A 65 -17.89 10.78 -9.52
C ASP A 65 -16.45 11.31 -9.60
N HIS A 66 -15.51 10.70 -8.87
CA HIS A 66 -14.13 11.17 -8.78
C HIS A 66 -13.20 10.61 -9.86
N HIS A 67 -13.63 9.64 -10.68
CA HIS A 67 -12.72 8.98 -11.63
C HIS A 67 -12.15 9.92 -12.71
N HIS A 68 -12.83 11.03 -13.03
CA HIS A 68 -12.34 12.03 -13.99
C HIS A 68 -11.34 13.02 -13.39
N THR A 69 -11.27 13.12 -12.06
CA THR A 69 -10.53 14.19 -11.38
C THR A 69 -9.46 13.71 -10.42
N ALA A 70 -9.56 12.46 -9.93
CA ALA A 70 -8.64 11.89 -8.96
C ALA A 70 -8.39 10.41 -9.21
N VAL A 71 -7.15 9.99 -9.10
CA VAL A 71 -6.76 8.58 -9.14
C VAL A 71 -6.62 8.00 -7.73
N CYS A 72 -6.48 6.68 -7.61
CA CYS A 72 -6.40 6.00 -6.32
C CYS A 72 -5.37 6.64 -5.37
N ASN A 73 -4.20 7.01 -5.90
CA ASN A 73 -3.13 7.62 -5.10
C ASN A 73 -3.45 9.05 -4.63
N ASP A 74 -4.38 9.76 -5.25
CA ASP A 74 -4.77 11.10 -4.81
C ASP A 74 -5.54 11.07 -3.50
N CYS A 75 -6.22 9.96 -3.23
CA CYS A 75 -6.95 9.72 -1.98
C CYS A 75 -6.13 8.90 -0.97
N HIS A 76 -5.40 7.86 -1.43
CA HIS A 76 -4.84 6.84 -0.55
C HIS A 76 -3.37 7.04 -0.15
N VAL A 77 -2.67 8.01 -0.73
CA VAL A 77 -1.30 8.34 -0.31
C VAL A 77 -1.14 9.84 -0.03
N PRO A 78 -0.24 10.24 0.88
CA PRO A 78 0.10 11.64 1.08
C PRO A 78 0.63 12.27 -0.20
N GLN A 79 0.39 13.56 -0.39
CA GLN A 79 0.90 14.28 -1.56
C GLN A 79 2.29 14.90 -1.34
N ASP A 80 2.78 14.89 -0.12
CA ASP A 80 4.17 15.21 0.18
C ASP A 80 5.11 14.17 -0.45
N ALA A 81 6.17 14.65 -1.11
CA ALA A 81 7.05 13.81 -1.91
C ALA A 81 7.71 12.67 -1.11
N LEU A 82 8.17 12.95 0.11
CA LEU A 82 8.83 11.94 0.94
C LEU A 82 7.80 11.00 1.57
N ALA A 83 6.75 11.55 2.18
CA ALA A 83 5.70 10.77 2.83
C ALA A 83 4.98 9.85 1.83
N LYS A 84 4.77 10.30 0.60
CA LYS A 84 4.22 9.49 -0.50
C LYS A 84 4.99 8.18 -0.69
N TRP A 85 6.31 8.27 -0.81
CA TRP A 85 7.13 7.08 -1.06
C TRP A 85 7.24 6.16 0.16
N VAL A 86 7.31 6.74 1.36
CA VAL A 86 7.30 5.97 2.60
C VAL A 86 6.00 5.17 2.74
N VAL A 87 4.85 5.81 2.51
CA VAL A 87 3.55 5.14 2.57
C VAL A 87 3.39 4.10 1.47
N LYS A 88 3.84 4.38 0.23
CA LYS A 88 3.84 3.39 -0.85
C LYS A 88 4.69 2.16 -0.52
N ALA A 89 5.89 2.36 0.01
CA ALA A 89 6.76 1.27 0.43
C ALA A 89 6.15 0.44 1.56
N ALA A 90 5.62 1.11 2.59
CA ALA A 90 4.96 0.45 3.72
C ALA A 90 3.73 -0.36 3.26
N ASN A 91 2.89 0.20 2.39
CA ASN A 91 1.75 -0.50 1.81
C ASN A 91 2.19 -1.70 0.97
N GLY A 92 3.23 -1.55 0.14
CA GLY A 92 3.77 -2.65 -0.65
C GLY A 92 4.23 -3.81 0.21
N LEU A 93 4.98 -3.54 1.27
CA LEU A 93 5.44 -4.54 2.23
C LEU A 93 4.27 -5.20 2.98
N HIS A 94 3.32 -4.38 3.46
CA HIS A 94 2.15 -4.89 4.18
C HIS A 94 1.27 -5.77 3.28
N HIS A 95 1.02 -5.37 2.04
CA HIS A 95 0.23 -6.16 1.09
C HIS A 95 0.94 -7.48 0.74
N SER A 96 2.26 -7.45 0.52
CA SER A 96 3.06 -8.64 0.26
C SER A 96 3.03 -9.60 1.46
N TYR A 97 3.17 -9.09 2.67
CA TYR A 97 3.06 -9.87 3.89
C TYR A 97 1.67 -10.49 4.07
N ALA A 98 0.62 -9.67 3.93
CA ALA A 98 -0.76 -10.11 4.09
C ALA A 98 -1.12 -11.20 3.06
N PHE A 99 -0.73 -11.02 1.80
CA PHE A 99 -0.96 -12.00 0.75
C PHE A 99 -0.23 -13.34 1.01
N THR A 100 0.98 -13.29 1.56
CA THR A 100 1.82 -14.48 1.74
C THR A 100 1.50 -15.25 3.01
N PHE A 101 1.18 -14.54 4.10
CA PHE A 101 1.14 -15.12 5.46
C PHE A 101 -0.21 -15.04 6.15
N THR A 102 -1.20 -14.33 5.55
CA THR A 102 -2.51 -14.18 6.18
C THR A 102 -3.63 -14.64 5.24
N ASN A 103 -4.77 -14.99 5.82
CA ASN A 103 -5.99 -15.21 5.03
C ASN A 103 -6.54 -13.85 4.60
N THR A 104 -6.69 -13.65 3.29
CA THR A 104 -7.28 -12.42 2.75
C THR A 104 -8.75 -12.32 3.20
N PRO A 105 -9.14 -11.28 3.92
CA PRO A 105 -10.52 -11.12 4.34
C PRO A 105 -11.42 -10.88 3.11
N VAL A 106 -12.67 -11.33 3.20
CA VAL A 106 -13.68 -11.09 2.14
C VAL A 106 -13.91 -9.59 1.93
N THR A 107 -13.87 -8.82 3.01
CA THR A 107 -13.99 -7.35 2.96
C THR A 107 -12.70 -6.71 3.43
N ILE A 108 -12.02 -5.98 2.55
CA ILE A 108 -10.82 -5.22 2.86
C ILE A 108 -11.24 -3.88 3.45
N ARG A 109 -10.73 -3.55 4.63
CA ARG A 109 -11.01 -2.28 5.30
C ARG A 109 -9.72 -1.48 5.52
N ALA A 110 -9.82 -0.17 5.29
CA ALA A 110 -8.72 0.75 5.55
C ALA A 110 -8.40 0.81 7.05
N GLY A 111 -7.12 0.65 7.41
CA GLY A 111 -6.62 0.88 8.76
C GLY A 111 -6.67 2.35 9.16
N TYR A 112 -6.37 2.63 10.44
CA TYR A 112 -6.40 3.99 10.99
C TYR A 112 -5.54 4.98 10.19
N LEU A 113 -4.31 4.63 9.89
CA LEU A 113 -3.40 5.47 9.11
C LEU A 113 -3.95 5.79 7.71
N SER A 114 -4.48 4.79 7.00
CA SER A 114 -5.08 4.99 5.69
C SER A 114 -6.28 5.93 5.74
N ARG A 115 -7.14 5.81 6.75
CA ARG A 115 -8.29 6.70 6.95
C ARG A 115 -7.87 8.14 7.22
N SER A 116 -6.84 8.34 8.02
CA SER A 116 -6.26 9.65 8.32
C SER A 116 -5.71 10.32 7.03
N ILE A 117 -5.02 9.56 6.18
CA ILE A 117 -4.52 10.03 4.88
C ILE A 117 -5.68 10.42 3.97
N VAL A 118 -6.70 9.57 3.84
CA VAL A 118 -7.88 9.85 3.02
C VAL A 118 -8.56 11.13 3.50
N GLN A 119 -8.77 11.28 4.81
CA GLN A 119 -9.36 12.48 5.40
C GLN A 119 -8.57 13.76 5.03
N SER A 120 -7.25 13.71 5.17
CA SER A 120 -6.37 14.83 4.83
C SER A 120 -6.45 15.18 3.33
N ASN A 121 -6.54 14.19 2.46
CA ASN A 121 -6.66 14.40 1.02
C ASN A 121 -8.04 14.93 0.61
N CYS A 122 -9.12 14.53 1.29
CA CYS A 122 -10.44 15.15 1.10
C CYS A 122 -10.38 16.68 1.39
N LEU A 123 -9.79 17.04 2.52
CA LEU A 123 -9.66 18.46 2.92
C LEU A 123 -8.73 19.24 1.99
N ARG A 124 -7.73 18.61 1.41
CA ARG A 124 -6.85 19.26 0.43
C ARG A 124 -7.60 19.79 -0.79
N CYS A 125 -8.60 19.05 -1.27
CA CYS A 125 -9.40 19.48 -2.43
C CYS A 125 -10.67 20.23 -2.00
N HIS A 126 -11.31 19.81 -0.93
CA HIS A 126 -12.63 20.32 -0.51
C HIS A 126 -12.59 21.28 0.69
N GLY A 127 -11.41 21.59 1.25
CA GLY A 127 -11.30 22.44 2.43
C GLY A 127 -11.98 23.81 2.28
N ASN A 128 -11.85 24.42 1.11
CA ASN A 128 -12.47 25.73 0.84
C ASN A 128 -14.00 25.69 0.70
N LEU A 129 -14.59 24.51 0.56
CA LEU A 129 -16.04 24.31 0.46
C LEU A 129 -16.68 24.06 1.82
N MET A 130 -15.87 23.85 2.85
CA MET A 130 -16.36 23.57 4.19
C MET A 130 -16.84 24.86 4.85
N PRO A 131 -18.10 24.93 5.32
CA PRO A 131 -18.58 26.08 6.10
C PRO A 131 -17.73 26.27 7.36
N SER A 132 -17.50 27.52 7.74
CA SER A 132 -16.65 27.88 8.89
C SER A 132 -17.11 27.29 10.23
N HIS A 133 -18.40 26.98 10.37
CA HIS A 133 -18.95 26.32 11.56
C HIS A 133 -18.73 24.79 11.59
N LEU A 134 -18.33 24.22 10.46
CA LEU A 134 -17.83 22.85 10.34
C LEU A 134 -16.30 22.85 10.34
N GLU A 135 -15.67 23.99 10.68
CA GLU A 135 -14.22 24.05 10.81
C GLU A 135 -13.76 22.89 11.68
N TYR A 136 -13.10 22.03 10.99
CA TYR A 136 -12.44 20.89 11.54
C TYR A 136 -11.36 21.39 12.51
N SER A 137 -11.70 21.50 13.77
CA SER A 137 -10.73 21.83 14.81
C SER A 137 -9.66 20.72 14.83
N ALA A 138 -8.52 21.00 14.26
CA ALA A 138 -7.39 20.08 14.11
C ALA A 138 -6.80 19.53 15.43
N GLY A 139 -7.53 19.62 16.52
CA GLY A 139 -7.08 19.24 17.83
C GLY A 139 -8.10 18.53 18.72
N ALA A 140 -9.33 18.32 18.27
CA ALA A 140 -10.35 17.69 19.11
C ALA A 140 -10.62 16.25 18.70
N ASN A 141 -10.54 15.36 19.63
CA ASN A 141 -10.62 13.89 19.59
C ASN A 141 -11.97 13.32 19.10
N GLN A 142 -12.79 14.05 18.34
CA GLN A 142 -14.17 13.65 18.01
C GLN A 142 -14.65 14.07 16.61
N GLN A 143 -13.77 14.08 15.62
CA GLN A 143 -14.25 14.45 14.31
C GLN A 143 -14.62 13.23 13.48
N GLN A 144 -15.88 13.21 13.04
CA GLN A 144 -16.38 12.21 12.12
C GLN A 144 -15.64 12.34 10.78
N PRO A 145 -14.93 11.31 10.31
CA PRO A 145 -14.30 11.35 9.00
C PRO A 145 -15.33 11.60 7.91
N CYS A 146 -14.96 12.36 6.85
CA CYS A 146 -15.84 12.63 5.72
C CYS A 146 -16.48 11.36 5.15
N VAL A 147 -15.70 10.30 5.07
CA VAL A 147 -16.14 8.98 4.59
C VAL A 147 -17.16 8.28 5.51
N THR A 148 -17.46 8.79 6.69
CA THR A 148 -18.53 8.25 7.55
C THR A 148 -19.91 8.59 6.98
N CYS A 149 -20.07 9.77 6.41
CA CYS A 149 -21.32 10.19 5.76
C CYS A 149 -21.26 10.01 4.23
N HIS A 150 -20.08 10.24 3.64
CA HIS A 150 -19.81 10.11 2.21
C HIS A 150 -19.19 8.74 1.90
N THR A 151 -19.95 7.66 2.09
CA THR A 151 -19.44 6.28 2.03
C THR A 151 -19.13 5.79 0.63
N GLN A 152 -19.68 6.43 -0.42
CA GLN A 152 -19.61 5.96 -1.81
C GLN A 152 -18.79 6.88 -2.73
N VAL A 153 -18.01 7.80 -2.18
CA VAL A 153 -17.32 8.84 -2.99
C VAL A 153 -16.20 8.31 -3.88
N GLY A 154 -15.61 7.16 -3.56
CA GLY A 154 -14.50 6.59 -4.33
C GLY A 154 -14.82 5.21 -4.88
N HIS A 155 -15.39 4.37 -4.05
CA HIS A 155 -15.81 3.01 -4.38
C HIS A 155 -16.83 2.55 -3.33
N ILE A 156 -17.68 1.61 -3.71
CA ILE A 156 -18.71 1.04 -2.84
C ILE A 156 -18.08 -0.02 -1.92
N HIS A 157 -18.53 -0.13 -0.68
CA HIS A 157 -18.06 -1.10 0.32
C HIS A 157 -19.15 -2.10 0.69
#